data_50a04977960605ec6891975b081b6f61
#
_entry.id   50a04977960605ec6891975b081b6f61
#
_cell.length_a   1.000
_cell.length_b   1.000
_cell.length_c   1.000
_cell.angle_alpha   90.00
_cell.angle_beta   90.00
_cell.angle_gamma   90.00
#
_symmetry.space_group_name_H-M   'P 1'
#
loop_
_entity.id
_entity.type
_entity.pdbx_description
1 polymer ?
#
loop_
_entity_poly.entity_id
_entity_poly.type
_entity_poly.pdbx_seq_one_letter_code
_entity_poly.pdbx_strand_id
1 'polypeptide(L)'
;MARTVMGVNSQTSSVIDPADWVEYAAREHPRRLFLRTPAGRELSYEALREQSARLASALMRRGVASGDRVAARVEKSAEAVLLYVACLRLGAVFVPINLACTPNELDYLLCDSSPRLAVVPPGERDMLGPLADRAGIQCLETLGADGNGSLSELTRVCNSDCKALGSHDPGAPAAIVYTSGTTGRPKGAVLTRANLASNATALAAAWRFTGQDVLMHTLPLFHVHGLCAAINTVLASAASILLLPKFEVRSALQHLSAVTVFMGVPTHYTRLL
;
A
#
# COMPACT_ATOMS: atom_id res chain seq x y z
N MET A 1 7.76 27.27 17.38
CA MET A 1 6.65 26.28 17.43
C MET A 1 7.17 24.95 16.94
N ALA A 2 7.24 23.93 17.80
CA ALA A 2 7.69 22.59 17.43
C ALA A 2 6.68 21.99 16.44
N ARG A 3 7.14 21.62 15.24
CA ARG A 3 6.31 20.96 14.22
C ARG A 3 6.11 19.50 14.64
N THR A 4 4.89 19.16 15.02
CA THR A 4 4.53 17.78 15.40
C THR A 4 4.50 16.91 14.13
N VAL A 5 5.51 16.07 13.96
CA VAL A 5 5.46 14.92 13.05
C VAL A 5 4.69 13.81 13.77
N MET A 6 3.63 13.30 13.16
CA MET A 6 2.93 12.13 13.72
C MET A 6 3.88 10.95 13.80
N GLY A 7 4.18 10.48 14.98
CA GLY A 7 5.04 9.31 15.17
C GLY A 7 5.90 9.34 16.41
N VAL A 8 6.06 10.50 17.05
CA VAL A 8 6.77 10.59 18.32
C VAL A 8 5.95 11.45 19.28
N ASN A 9 5.23 10.82 20.18
CA ASN A 9 4.67 11.51 21.32
C ASN A 9 5.80 11.71 22.33
N SER A 10 6.16 12.95 22.65
CA SER A 10 7.28 13.30 23.52
C SER A 10 7.12 12.85 24.99
N GLN A 11 6.01 12.20 25.32
CA GLN A 11 5.74 11.70 26.67
C GLN A 11 5.67 10.16 26.80
N THR A 12 5.59 9.43 25.68
CA THR A 12 5.75 7.95 25.66
C THR A 12 6.42 7.61 24.33
N SER A 13 7.52 6.87 24.37
CA SER A 13 8.26 6.38 23.18
C SER A 13 7.50 5.26 22.41
N SER A 14 6.19 5.32 22.36
CA SER A 14 5.38 4.37 21.59
C SER A 14 5.31 4.85 20.12
N VAL A 15 5.89 4.06 19.26
CA VAL A 15 5.77 4.22 17.80
C VAL A 15 4.30 4.05 17.43
N ILE A 16 3.69 5.07 16.79
CA ILE A 16 2.28 5.02 16.37
C ILE A 16 2.12 3.95 15.29
N ASP A 17 1.13 3.08 15.44
CA ASP A 17 0.85 2.02 14.49
C ASP A 17 0.46 2.59 13.10
N PRO A 18 0.90 1.98 11.99
CA PRO A 18 0.54 2.44 10.65
C PRO A 18 -0.98 2.56 10.38
N ALA A 19 -1.82 1.74 11.01
CA ALA A 19 -3.26 1.83 10.88
C ALA A 19 -3.82 3.13 11.51
N ASP A 20 -3.21 3.60 12.61
CA ASP A 20 -3.65 4.80 13.33
C ASP A 20 -3.38 6.09 12.55
N TRP A 21 -2.43 6.10 11.61
CA TRP A 21 -2.18 7.29 10.78
C TRP A 21 -3.41 7.70 9.98
N VAL A 22 -4.12 6.71 9.42
CA VAL A 22 -5.34 6.96 8.64
C VAL A 22 -6.45 7.51 9.54
N GLU A 23 -6.65 6.91 10.71
CA GLU A 23 -7.67 7.36 11.67
C GLU A 23 -7.39 8.78 12.17
N TYR A 24 -6.14 9.04 12.53
CA TYR A 24 -5.74 10.39 12.97
C TYR A 24 -5.94 11.42 11.86
N ALA A 25 -5.42 11.16 10.67
CA ALA A 25 -5.50 12.13 9.57
C ALA A 25 -6.96 12.36 9.12
N ALA A 26 -7.80 11.33 9.13
CA ALA A 26 -9.22 11.46 8.82
C ALA A 26 -9.98 12.25 9.89
N ARG A 27 -9.61 12.13 11.16
CA ARG A 27 -10.23 12.90 12.26
C ARG A 27 -9.81 14.36 12.22
N GLU A 28 -8.50 14.64 12.10
CA GLU A 28 -7.96 16.01 12.17
C GLU A 28 -8.12 16.78 10.84
N HIS A 29 -8.09 16.07 9.72
CA HIS A 29 -8.07 16.65 8.37
C HIS A 29 -8.96 15.90 7.37
N PRO A 30 -10.27 15.68 7.64
CA PRO A 30 -11.14 14.80 6.86
C PRO A 30 -11.17 15.15 5.36
N ARG A 31 -11.22 16.44 5.04
CA ARG A 31 -11.31 16.94 3.65
C ARG A 31 -9.94 17.08 2.95
N ARG A 32 -8.84 16.90 3.69
CA ARG A 32 -7.51 16.99 3.07
C ARG A 32 -7.36 15.87 2.05
N LEU A 33 -6.85 16.22 0.90
CA LEU A 33 -6.57 15.26 -0.16
C LEU A 33 -5.42 14.35 0.28
N PHE A 34 -5.66 13.04 0.26
CA PHE A 34 -4.61 12.04 0.43
C PHE A 34 -3.96 11.69 -0.91
N LEU A 35 -4.79 11.41 -1.92
CA LEU A 35 -4.30 10.93 -3.21
C LEU A 35 -5.11 11.52 -4.36
N ARG A 36 -4.43 11.92 -5.43
CA ARG A 36 -5.03 12.21 -6.73
C ARG A 36 -4.25 11.54 -7.85
N THR A 37 -4.93 11.24 -8.96
CA THR A 37 -4.32 10.73 -10.19
C THR A 37 -4.55 11.72 -11.33
N PRO A 38 -3.73 11.68 -12.41
CA PRO A 38 -3.98 12.48 -13.62
C PRO A 38 -5.33 12.17 -14.29
N ALA A 39 -5.86 10.96 -14.08
CA ALA A 39 -7.16 10.55 -14.61
C ALA A 39 -8.36 11.10 -13.80
N GLY A 40 -8.12 11.94 -12.78
CA GLY A 40 -9.16 12.59 -12.00
C GLY A 40 -9.68 11.77 -10.80
N ARG A 41 -9.09 10.61 -10.47
CA ARG A 41 -9.42 9.90 -9.22
C ARG A 41 -8.86 10.69 -8.04
N GLU A 42 -9.71 11.03 -7.09
CA GLU A 42 -9.34 11.73 -5.86
C GLU A 42 -9.83 10.97 -4.62
N LEU A 43 -9.02 10.97 -3.57
CA LEU A 43 -9.32 10.42 -2.26
C LEU A 43 -8.93 11.43 -1.18
N SER A 44 -9.90 11.91 -0.41
CA SER A 44 -9.63 12.59 0.85
C SER A 44 -9.22 11.59 1.93
N TYR A 45 -8.70 12.05 3.07
CA TYR A 45 -8.40 11.17 4.19
C TYR A 45 -9.65 10.51 4.78
N GLU A 46 -10.80 11.19 4.77
CA GLU A 46 -12.07 10.59 5.15
C GLU A 46 -12.48 9.47 4.17
N ALA A 47 -12.38 9.72 2.86
CA ALA A 47 -12.66 8.72 1.84
C ALA A 47 -11.69 7.53 1.92
N LEU A 48 -10.39 7.79 2.21
CA LEU A 48 -9.40 6.74 2.45
C LEU A 48 -9.81 5.86 3.63
N ARG A 49 -10.19 6.48 4.76
CA ARG A 49 -10.64 5.77 5.96
C ARG A 49 -11.86 4.88 5.68
N GLU A 50 -12.89 5.45 5.05
CA GLU A 50 -14.12 4.71 4.75
C GLU A 50 -13.91 3.59 3.73
N GLN A 51 -13.25 3.89 2.61
CA GLN A 51 -13.06 2.90 1.54
C GLN A 51 -12.12 1.78 1.97
N SER A 52 -11.03 2.08 2.70
CA SER A 52 -10.15 1.04 3.23
C SER A 52 -10.82 0.18 4.30
N ALA A 53 -11.74 0.73 5.11
CA ALA A 53 -12.52 -0.04 6.06
C ALA A 53 -13.50 -1.00 5.38
N ARG A 54 -14.21 -0.53 4.33
CA ARG A 54 -15.08 -1.40 3.51
C ARG A 54 -14.29 -2.52 2.84
N LEU A 55 -13.11 -2.20 2.32
CA LEU A 55 -12.25 -3.18 1.69
C LEU A 55 -11.70 -4.20 2.71
N ALA A 56 -11.32 -3.77 3.92
CA ALA A 56 -10.97 -4.67 5.01
C ALA A 56 -12.14 -5.61 5.38
N SER A 57 -13.37 -5.09 5.42
CA SER A 57 -14.58 -5.90 5.63
C SER A 57 -14.80 -6.91 4.49
N ALA A 58 -14.50 -6.55 3.24
CA ALA A 58 -14.56 -7.47 2.10
C ALA A 58 -13.53 -8.59 2.23
N LEU A 59 -12.29 -8.27 2.64
CA LEU A 59 -11.25 -9.27 2.90
C LEU A 59 -11.66 -10.22 4.04
N MET A 60 -12.24 -9.70 5.12
CA MET A 60 -12.75 -10.53 6.21
C MET A 60 -13.88 -11.48 5.76
N ARG A 61 -14.78 -11.04 4.91
CA ARG A 61 -15.83 -11.91 4.31
C ARG A 61 -15.25 -13.04 3.46
N ARG A 62 -14.04 -12.87 2.94
CA ARG A 62 -13.28 -13.91 2.24
C ARG A 62 -12.40 -14.76 3.18
N GLY A 63 -12.60 -14.60 4.49
CA GLY A 63 -11.92 -15.39 5.51
C GLY A 63 -10.49 -14.93 5.81
N VAL A 64 -10.11 -13.71 5.42
CA VAL A 64 -8.81 -13.13 5.80
C VAL A 64 -8.90 -12.62 7.24
N ALA A 65 -7.99 -13.08 8.08
CA ALA A 65 -7.82 -12.64 9.47
C ALA A 65 -6.49 -11.90 9.66
N SER A 66 -6.31 -11.32 10.84
CA SER A 66 -5.01 -10.74 11.24
C SER A 66 -3.91 -11.79 11.17
N GLY A 67 -2.76 -11.44 10.59
CA GLY A 67 -1.63 -12.34 10.33
C GLY A 67 -1.72 -13.15 9.03
N ASP A 68 -2.89 -13.21 8.38
CA ASP A 68 -3.00 -13.85 7.07
C ASP A 68 -2.31 -13.02 5.97
N ARG A 69 -1.71 -13.71 4.99
CA ARG A 69 -1.08 -13.07 3.84
C ARG A 69 -2.10 -12.82 2.75
N VAL A 70 -2.05 -11.59 2.21
CA VAL A 70 -2.80 -11.18 1.02
C VAL A 70 -1.81 -10.88 -0.09
N ALA A 71 -1.73 -11.77 -1.08
CA ALA A 71 -0.89 -11.56 -2.25
C ALA A 71 -1.58 -10.59 -3.23
N ALA A 72 -0.87 -9.56 -3.63
CA ALA A 72 -1.41 -8.51 -4.50
C ALA A 72 -0.56 -8.37 -5.77
N ARG A 73 -1.00 -9.01 -6.84
CA ARG A 73 -0.47 -8.86 -8.19
C ARG A 73 -1.41 -7.93 -8.97
N VAL A 74 -1.31 -6.65 -8.70
CA VAL A 74 -2.24 -5.64 -9.20
C VAL A 74 -1.51 -4.47 -9.85
N GLU A 75 -2.19 -3.79 -10.77
CA GLU A 75 -1.67 -2.57 -11.38
C GLU A 75 -1.56 -1.45 -10.33
N LYS A 76 -0.60 -0.57 -10.54
CA LYS A 76 -0.43 0.62 -9.71
C LYS A 76 -1.60 1.57 -9.89
N SER A 77 -2.42 1.72 -8.87
CA SER A 77 -3.65 2.50 -8.86
C SER A 77 -3.98 3.01 -7.46
N ALA A 78 -4.98 3.86 -7.33
CA ALA A 78 -5.53 4.26 -6.05
C ALA A 78 -6.13 3.05 -5.31
N GLU A 79 -6.71 2.13 -6.04
CA GLU A 79 -7.31 0.89 -5.56
C GLU A 79 -6.25 -0.06 -4.96
N ALA A 80 -5.08 -0.15 -5.58
CA ALA A 80 -3.93 -0.90 -5.03
C ALA A 80 -3.42 -0.29 -3.71
N VAL A 81 -3.40 1.05 -3.60
CA VAL A 81 -3.06 1.74 -2.35
C VAL A 81 -4.14 1.49 -1.29
N LEU A 82 -5.42 1.53 -1.65
CA LEU A 82 -6.53 1.19 -0.76
C LEU A 82 -6.41 -0.25 -0.23
N LEU A 83 -6.05 -1.21 -1.09
CA LEU A 83 -5.84 -2.61 -0.71
C LEU A 83 -4.70 -2.74 0.31
N TYR A 84 -3.59 -2.05 0.09
CA TYR A 84 -2.48 -2.01 1.06
C TYR A 84 -2.94 -1.46 2.41
N VAL A 85 -3.61 -0.31 2.41
CA VAL A 85 -4.12 0.32 3.63
C VAL A 85 -5.15 -0.57 4.33
N ALA A 86 -6.02 -1.26 3.59
CA ALA A 86 -6.99 -2.21 4.15
C ALA A 86 -6.29 -3.39 4.85
N CYS A 87 -5.21 -3.91 4.27
CA CYS A 87 -4.40 -4.96 4.91
C CYS A 87 -3.75 -4.45 6.21
N LEU A 88 -3.16 -3.24 6.20
CA LEU A 88 -2.60 -2.64 7.41
C LEU A 88 -3.65 -2.50 8.53
N ARG A 89 -4.85 -2.06 8.19
CA ARG A 89 -5.97 -1.87 9.13
C ARG A 89 -6.50 -3.19 9.68
N LEU A 90 -6.57 -4.22 8.84
CA LEU A 90 -6.99 -5.57 9.24
C LEU A 90 -5.93 -6.31 10.06
N GLY A 91 -4.66 -5.87 10.00
CA GLY A 91 -3.53 -6.63 10.53
C GLY A 91 -3.11 -7.78 9.62
N ALA A 92 -3.58 -7.80 8.37
CA ALA A 92 -3.15 -8.76 7.36
C ALA A 92 -1.76 -8.39 6.81
N VAL A 93 -1.02 -9.39 6.37
CA VAL A 93 0.33 -9.23 5.81
C VAL A 93 0.22 -9.01 4.31
N PHE A 94 0.57 -7.83 3.85
CA PHE A 94 0.54 -7.48 2.44
C PHE A 94 1.75 -8.06 1.69
N VAL A 95 1.51 -8.79 0.60
CA VAL A 95 2.55 -9.40 -0.23
C VAL A 95 2.45 -8.84 -1.66
N PRO A 96 3.15 -7.72 -1.96
CA PRO A 96 3.12 -7.13 -3.28
C PRO A 96 3.90 -7.98 -4.29
N ILE A 97 3.30 -8.27 -5.44
CA ILE A 97 3.90 -9.06 -6.51
C ILE A 97 4.01 -8.23 -7.79
N ASN A 98 5.19 -8.28 -8.41
CA ASN A 98 5.44 -7.61 -9.68
C ASN A 98 4.63 -8.26 -10.81
N LEU A 99 3.92 -7.45 -11.61
CA LEU A 99 3.19 -7.92 -12.79
C LEU A 99 4.11 -8.56 -13.86
N ALA A 100 5.39 -8.22 -13.87
CA ALA A 100 6.37 -8.77 -14.80
C ALA A 100 6.94 -10.14 -14.37
N CYS A 101 6.53 -10.67 -13.20
CA CYS A 101 6.95 -12.02 -12.79
C CYS A 101 6.51 -13.06 -13.81
N THR A 102 7.44 -13.94 -14.17
CA THR A 102 7.14 -15.12 -14.99
C THR A 102 6.22 -16.08 -14.24
N PRO A 103 5.51 -16.99 -14.92
CA PRO A 103 4.66 -18.00 -14.27
C PRO A 103 5.41 -18.85 -13.22
N ASN A 104 6.67 -19.20 -13.47
CA ASN A 104 7.48 -19.99 -12.52
C ASN A 104 7.88 -19.17 -11.28
N GLU A 105 8.23 -17.89 -11.46
CA GLU A 105 8.49 -17.00 -10.33
C GLU A 105 7.23 -16.78 -9.50
N LEU A 106 6.10 -16.56 -10.16
CA LEU A 106 4.82 -16.36 -9.50
C LEU A 106 4.40 -17.59 -8.70
N ASP A 107 4.52 -18.79 -9.28
CA ASP A 107 4.26 -20.06 -8.59
C ASP A 107 5.12 -20.19 -7.32
N TYR A 108 6.41 -19.91 -7.44
CA TYR A 108 7.32 -19.90 -6.30
C TYR A 108 6.89 -18.90 -5.22
N LEU A 109 6.59 -17.64 -5.60
CA LEU A 109 6.21 -16.59 -4.65
C LEU A 109 4.90 -16.92 -3.92
N LEU A 110 3.92 -17.49 -4.62
CA LEU A 110 2.64 -17.89 -4.05
C LEU A 110 2.80 -19.08 -3.10
N CYS A 111 3.59 -20.11 -3.49
CA CYS A 111 3.87 -21.25 -2.62
C CYS A 111 4.65 -20.85 -1.37
N ASP A 112 5.68 -19.99 -1.50
CA ASP A 112 6.52 -19.56 -0.39
C ASP A 112 5.78 -18.65 0.60
N SER A 113 5.01 -17.68 0.10
CA SER A 113 4.21 -16.79 0.95
C SER A 113 2.94 -17.41 1.50
N SER A 114 2.44 -18.48 0.90
CA SER A 114 1.22 -19.21 1.29
C SER A 114 0.07 -18.25 1.64
N PRO A 115 -0.41 -17.40 0.71
CA PRO A 115 -1.42 -16.40 1.01
C PRO A 115 -2.80 -17.03 1.22
N ARG A 116 -3.57 -16.47 2.12
CA ARG A 116 -4.99 -16.83 2.32
C ARG A 116 -5.84 -16.41 1.13
N LEU A 117 -5.49 -15.27 0.56
CA LEU A 117 -6.19 -14.64 -0.55
C LEU A 117 -5.17 -14.05 -1.53
N ALA A 118 -5.41 -14.22 -2.82
CA ALA A 118 -4.67 -13.52 -3.87
C ALA A 118 -5.60 -12.56 -4.63
N VAL A 119 -5.08 -11.39 -4.97
CA VAL A 119 -5.74 -10.38 -5.79
C VAL A 119 -4.94 -10.21 -7.07
N VAL A 120 -5.62 -10.33 -8.21
CA VAL A 120 -5.01 -10.32 -9.54
C VAL A 120 -5.78 -9.40 -10.49
N PRO A 121 -5.22 -8.99 -11.64
CA PRO A 121 -5.99 -8.27 -12.65
C PRO A 121 -7.18 -9.11 -13.16
N PRO A 122 -8.33 -8.51 -13.51
CA PRO A 122 -9.51 -9.23 -13.98
C PRO A 122 -9.23 -10.20 -15.14
N GLY A 123 -8.39 -9.79 -16.09
CA GLY A 123 -8.03 -10.61 -17.26
C GLY A 123 -7.08 -11.77 -16.96
N GLU A 124 -6.54 -11.89 -15.75
CA GLU A 124 -5.58 -12.96 -15.39
C GLU A 124 -6.19 -14.04 -14.48
N ARG A 125 -7.44 -13.89 -14.07
CA ARG A 125 -8.09 -14.82 -13.12
C ARG A 125 -8.04 -16.29 -13.59
N ASP A 126 -8.44 -16.54 -14.83
CA ASP A 126 -8.52 -17.92 -15.35
C ASP A 126 -7.13 -18.54 -15.54
N MET A 127 -6.16 -17.73 -15.95
CA MET A 127 -4.78 -18.18 -16.11
C MET A 127 -4.14 -18.53 -14.75
N LEU A 128 -4.47 -17.79 -13.70
CA LEU A 128 -3.87 -17.94 -12.37
C LEU A 128 -4.63 -18.91 -11.46
N GLY A 129 -5.84 -19.32 -11.81
CA GLY A 129 -6.62 -20.32 -11.07
C GLY A 129 -5.81 -21.58 -10.74
N PRO A 130 -5.22 -22.27 -11.74
CA PRO A 130 -4.42 -23.49 -11.50
C PRO A 130 -3.17 -23.26 -10.61
N LEU A 131 -2.57 -22.07 -10.65
CA LEU A 131 -1.46 -21.70 -9.76
C LEU A 131 -1.95 -21.49 -8.33
N ALA A 132 -3.10 -20.83 -8.18
CA ALA A 132 -3.72 -20.61 -6.89
C ALA A 132 -4.10 -21.94 -6.22
N ASP A 133 -4.67 -22.87 -6.97
CA ASP A 133 -5.03 -24.21 -6.48
C ASP A 133 -3.80 -24.97 -5.98
N ARG A 134 -2.69 -24.96 -6.75
CA ARG A 134 -1.43 -25.61 -6.34
C ARG A 134 -0.83 -24.98 -5.09
N ALA A 135 -0.90 -23.66 -4.97
CA ALA A 135 -0.42 -22.93 -3.80
C ALA A 135 -1.37 -23.04 -2.59
N GLY A 136 -2.52 -23.71 -2.72
CA GLY A 136 -3.51 -23.86 -1.66
C GLY A 136 -4.24 -22.56 -1.31
N ILE A 137 -4.30 -21.62 -2.25
CA ILE A 137 -4.94 -20.32 -2.06
C ILE A 137 -6.45 -20.52 -2.04
N GLN A 138 -7.09 -20.16 -0.93
CA GLN A 138 -8.51 -20.42 -0.73
C GLN A 138 -9.42 -19.44 -1.47
N CYS A 139 -8.91 -18.25 -1.80
CA CYS A 139 -9.70 -17.23 -2.45
C CYS A 139 -8.88 -16.43 -3.47
N LEU A 140 -9.37 -16.39 -4.70
CA LEU A 140 -8.80 -15.62 -5.81
C LEU A 140 -9.79 -14.52 -6.20
N GLU A 141 -9.42 -13.27 -5.93
CA GLU A 141 -10.22 -12.08 -6.26
C GLU A 141 -9.57 -11.27 -7.37
N THR A 142 -10.33 -10.42 -8.01
CA THR A 142 -9.84 -9.53 -9.05
C THR A 142 -9.98 -8.06 -8.67
N LEU A 143 -8.97 -7.26 -9.07
CA LEU A 143 -8.96 -5.81 -8.88
C LEU A 143 -8.26 -5.15 -10.08
N GLY A 144 -8.99 -4.36 -10.85
CA GLY A 144 -8.46 -3.55 -11.94
C GLY A 144 -8.02 -2.16 -11.47
N ALA A 145 -7.20 -1.50 -12.29
CA ALA A 145 -6.71 -0.15 -12.01
C ALA A 145 -7.83 0.92 -12.03
N ASP A 146 -8.90 0.66 -12.73
CA ASP A 146 -10.11 1.49 -12.84
C ASP A 146 -11.16 1.19 -11.76
N GLY A 147 -10.85 0.29 -10.82
CA GLY A 147 -11.74 -0.11 -9.75
C GLY A 147 -12.78 -1.14 -10.17
N ASN A 148 -12.62 -1.81 -11.30
CA ASN A 148 -13.42 -2.97 -11.66
C ASN A 148 -12.90 -4.26 -10.98
N GLY A 149 -13.70 -5.33 -11.03
CA GLY A 149 -13.32 -6.65 -10.52
C GLY A 149 -14.12 -7.11 -9.31
N SER A 150 -14.02 -8.41 -9.02
CA SER A 150 -14.84 -9.08 -8.00
C SER A 150 -14.62 -8.54 -6.59
N LEU A 151 -13.40 -8.14 -6.24
CA LEU A 151 -13.10 -7.53 -4.95
C LEU A 151 -13.78 -6.16 -4.80
N SER A 152 -13.82 -5.36 -5.86
CA SER A 152 -14.50 -4.06 -5.86
C SER A 152 -16.02 -4.23 -5.74
N GLU A 153 -16.61 -5.20 -6.43
CA GLU A 153 -18.05 -5.53 -6.32
C GLU A 153 -18.39 -5.93 -4.89
N LEU A 154 -17.58 -6.82 -4.29
CA LEU A 154 -17.77 -7.22 -2.90
C LEU A 154 -17.64 -6.03 -1.94
N THR A 155 -16.68 -5.13 -2.17
CA THR A 155 -16.47 -3.94 -1.34
C THR A 155 -17.66 -3.00 -1.34
N ARG A 156 -18.37 -2.85 -2.47
CA ARG A 156 -19.56 -1.99 -2.57
C ARG A 156 -20.71 -2.41 -1.66
N VAL A 157 -20.83 -3.70 -1.36
CA VAL A 157 -21.89 -4.26 -0.48
C VAL A 157 -21.42 -4.46 0.97
N CYS A 158 -20.20 -4.04 1.30
CA CYS A 158 -19.66 -4.09 2.65
C CYS A 158 -19.87 -2.76 3.37
N ASN A 159 -20.12 -2.83 4.68
CA ASN A 159 -20.17 -1.65 5.55
C ASN A 159 -18.75 -1.22 5.96
N SER A 160 -18.61 0.06 6.31
CA SER A 160 -17.37 0.62 6.85
C SER A 160 -17.19 0.37 8.36
N ASP A 161 -18.10 -0.37 8.99
CA ASP A 161 -18.11 -0.65 10.44
C ASP A 161 -17.06 -1.68 10.87
N CYS A 162 -15.99 -1.82 10.12
CA CYS A 162 -14.91 -2.71 10.49
C CYS A 162 -14.25 -2.21 11.78
N LYS A 163 -14.76 -2.71 12.92
CA LYS A 163 -14.19 -2.50 14.26
C LYS A 163 -12.88 -3.27 14.47
N ALA A 164 -12.34 -3.89 13.43
CA ALA A 164 -11.10 -4.67 13.47
C ALA A 164 -9.82 -3.82 13.62
N LEU A 165 -9.99 -2.57 14.03
CA LEU A 165 -8.91 -1.62 14.27
C LEU A 165 -8.55 -1.66 15.76
N GLY A 166 -8.12 -2.82 16.22
CA GLY A 166 -7.52 -2.98 17.54
C GLY A 166 -6.06 -2.53 17.53
N SER A 167 -5.49 -2.31 18.70
CA SER A 167 -4.05 -2.19 18.87
C SER A 167 -3.37 -3.43 18.28
N HIS A 168 -2.51 -3.25 17.29
CA HIS A 168 -1.74 -4.32 16.70
C HIS A 168 -0.39 -4.45 17.40
N ASP A 169 0.07 -5.69 17.58
CA ASP A 169 1.43 -5.95 18.11
C ASP A 169 2.46 -5.30 17.16
N PRO A 170 3.34 -4.40 17.64
CA PRO A 170 4.40 -3.80 16.87
C PRO A 170 5.34 -4.81 16.22
N GLY A 171 5.52 -5.98 16.82
CA GLY A 171 6.30 -7.10 16.30
C GLY A 171 5.59 -7.92 15.22
N ALA A 172 4.27 -7.74 15.06
CA ALA A 172 3.51 -8.50 14.06
C ALA A 172 3.97 -8.16 12.63
N PRO A 173 4.05 -9.16 11.73
CA PRO A 173 4.30 -8.93 10.31
C PRO A 173 3.24 -8.03 9.68
N ALA A 174 3.66 -7.10 8.82
CA ALA A 174 2.78 -6.19 8.08
C ALA A 174 2.93 -6.31 6.57
N ALA A 175 4.14 -6.65 6.09
CA ALA A 175 4.38 -6.91 4.69
C ALA A 175 5.48 -7.95 4.50
N ILE A 176 5.43 -8.68 3.37
CA ILE A 176 6.54 -9.51 2.88
C ILE A 176 6.93 -8.98 1.51
N VAL A 177 8.16 -8.48 1.38
CA VAL A 177 8.67 -7.96 0.12
C VAL A 177 9.78 -8.86 -0.40
N TYR A 178 9.60 -9.37 -1.61
CA TYR A 178 10.57 -10.26 -2.22
C TYR A 178 11.69 -9.47 -2.89
N THR A 179 12.93 -9.90 -2.62
CA THR A 179 14.13 -9.33 -3.23
C THR A 179 14.83 -10.39 -4.08
N SER A 180 15.48 -9.98 -5.17
CA SER A 180 16.34 -10.86 -5.95
C SER A 180 17.52 -11.28 -5.07
N GLY A 181 17.45 -12.50 -4.52
CA GLY A 181 18.53 -13.03 -3.69
C GLY A 181 19.82 -13.25 -4.49
N THR A 182 20.97 -13.05 -3.86
CA THR A 182 22.30 -13.36 -4.45
C THR A 182 22.47 -14.85 -4.81
N THR A 183 21.56 -15.72 -4.37
CA THR A 183 21.58 -17.18 -4.53
C THR A 183 20.60 -17.71 -5.58
N GLY A 184 20.03 -16.85 -6.42
CA GLY A 184 19.18 -17.23 -7.57
C GLY A 184 17.69 -17.36 -7.30
N ARG A 185 17.22 -17.57 -6.07
CA ARG A 185 15.78 -17.54 -5.73
C ARG A 185 15.44 -16.29 -4.92
N PRO A 186 14.32 -15.63 -5.22
CA PRO A 186 13.84 -14.49 -4.43
C PRO A 186 13.65 -14.88 -2.95
N LYS A 187 13.99 -13.95 -2.04
CA LYS A 187 13.79 -14.12 -0.60
C LYS A 187 12.75 -13.11 -0.10
N GLY A 188 11.78 -13.59 0.65
CA GLY A 188 10.76 -12.75 1.28
C GLY A 188 11.31 -12.09 2.55
N ALA A 189 11.53 -10.77 2.50
CA ALA A 189 11.85 -9.99 3.68
C ALA A 189 10.56 -9.63 4.42
N VAL A 190 10.44 -10.11 5.66
CA VAL A 190 9.30 -9.81 6.53
C VAL A 190 9.53 -8.45 7.18
N LEU A 191 8.60 -7.53 6.97
CA LEU A 191 8.60 -6.21 7.59
C LEU A 191 7.50 -6.18 8.66
N THR A 192 7.89 -5.87 9.89
CA THR A 192 6.95 -5.73 11.01
C THR A 192 6.26 -4.38 10.98
N ARG A 193 5.18 -4.23 11.74
CA ARG A 193 4.48 -2.96 11.94
C ARG A 193 5.42 -1.90 12.50
N ALA A 194 6.28 -2.27 13.48
CA ALA A 194 7.31 -1.38 14.02
C ALA A 194 8.34 -0.95 12.96
N ASN A 195 8.75 -1.85 12.05
CA ASN A 195 9.67 -1.49 10.97
C ASN A 195 9.05 -0.44 10.05
N LEU A 196 7.79 -0.63 9.64
CA LEU A 196 7.08 0.34 8.80
C LEU A 196 6.94 1.69 9.49
N ALA A 197 6.52 1.66 10.76
CA ALA A 197 6.27 2.87 11.53
C ALA A 197 7.55 3.66 11.82
N SER A 198 8.61 3.01 12.31
CA SER A 198 9.89 3.66 12.60
C SER A 198 10.53 4.25 11.35
N ASN A 199 10.50 3.52 10.23
CA ASN A 199 11.02 4.00 8.96
C ASN A 199 10.26 5.25 8.46
N ALA A 200 8.93 5.20 8.43
CA ALA A 200 8.12 6.32 7.97
C ALA A 200 8.33 7.57 8.83
N THR A 201 8.38 7.42 10.16
CA THR A 201 8.64 8.51 11.09
C THR A 201 10.03 9.10 10.90
N ALA A 202 11.05 8.25 10.77
CA ALA A 202 12.43 8.69 10.54
C ALA A 202 12.56 9.46 9.21
N LEU A 203 11.95 8.96 8.13
CA LEU A 203 11.96 9.62 6.82
C LEU A 203 11.18 10.94 6.85
N ALA A 204 10.01 10.97 7.48
CA ALA A 204 9.23 12.19 7.63
C ALA A 204 10.03 13.28 8.37
N ALA A 205 10.73 12.93 9.44
CA ALA A 205 11.58 13.83 10.19
C ALA A 205 12.80 14.28 9.36
N ALA A 206 13.54 13.33 8.76
CA ALA A 206 14.77 13.61 8.01
C ALA A 206 14.53 14.50 6.79
N TRP A 207 13.41 14.29 6.08
CA TRP A 207 13.02 15.07 4.90
C TRP A 207 12.12 16.25 5.23
N ARG A 208 11.81 16.45 6.51
CA ARG A 208 10.93 17.53 6.99
C ARG A 208 9.55 17.51 6.33
N PHE A 209 9.02 16.32 6.10
CA PHE A 209 7.69 16.15 5.55
C PHE A 209 6.62 16.76 6.45
N THR A 210 5.67 17.43 5.86
CA THR A 210 4.52 18.06 6.54
C THR A 210 3.22 17.72 5.82
N GLY A 211 2.09 17.98 6.45
CA GLY A 211 0.78 17.83 5.83
C GLY A 211 0.49 18.78 4.65
N GLN A 212 1.41 19.71 4.35
CA GLN A 212 1.32 20.60 3.19
C GLN A 212 2.04 20.04 1.95
N ASP A 213 2.80 18.95 2.13
CA ASP A 213 3.58 18.39 1.05
C ASP A 213 2.72 17.55 0.11
N VAL A 214 3.10 17.59 -1.17
CA VAL A 214 2.51 16.79 -2.24
C VAL A 214 3.62 15.98 -2.88
N LEU A 215 3.60 14.68 -2.67
CA LEU A 215 4.57 13.74 -3.26
C LEU A 215 4.15 13.35 -4.67
N MET A 216 5.01 13.60 -5.67
CA MET A 216 4.88 12.92 -6.97
C MET A 216 5.37 11.49 -6.85
N HIS A 217 4.45 10.54 -6.92
CA HIS A 217 4.74 9.12 -6.76
C HIS A 217 4.76 8.39 -8.09
N THR A 218 5.96 8.10 -8.59
CA THR A 218 6.20 7.39 -9.87
C THR A 218 6.72 5.96 -9.67
N LEU A 219 7.14 5.62 -8.45
CA LEU A 219 7.78 4.35 -8.12
C LEU A 219 6.79 3.17 -8.16
N PRO A 220 7.23 1.95 -8.46
CA PRO A 220 6.38 0.76 -8.39
C PRO A 220 5.93 0.46 -6.94
N LEU A 221 4.68 -0.01 -6.77
CA LEU A 221 4.15 -0.38 -5.46
C LEU A 221 4.61 -1.78 -4.97
N PHE A 222 5.27 -2.56 -5.81
CA PHE A 222 5.84 -3.85 -5.40
C PHE A 222 7.26 -3.73 -4.83
N HIS A 223 7.85 -2.54 -4.79
CA HIS A 223 9.14 -2.26 -4.15
C HIS A 223 8.97 -1.50 -2.85
N VAL A 224 9.83 -1.82 -1.87
CA VAL A 224 9.89 -1.16 -0.54
C VAL A 224 9.89 0.36 -0.66
N HIS A 225 10.66 0.93 -1.60
CA HIS A 225 10.74 2.38 -1.76
C HIS A 225 9.38 2.98 -2.15
N GLY A 226 8.70 2.42 -3.15
CA GLY A 226 7.41 2.95 -3.58
C GLY A 226 6.28 2.67 -2.57
N LEU A 227 6.24 1.48 -1.98
CA LEU A 227 5.18 1.10 -1.05
C LEU A 227 5.46 1.60 0.37
N CYS A 228 6.52 1.07 1.00
CA CYS A 228 6.74 1.25 2.43
C CYS A 228 7.34 2.62 2.75
N ALA A 229 8.34 3.08 1.99
CA ALA A 229 8.94 4.37 2.27
C ALA A 229 8.03 5.53 1.82
N ALA A 230 7.59 5.54 0.56
CA ALA A 230 6.85 6.68 0.01
C ALA A 230 5.44 6.79 0.58
N ILE A 231 4.60 5.73 0.48
CA ILE A 231 3.21 5.78 0.95
C ILE A 231 3.14 6.01 2.45
N ASN A 232 3.95 5.27 3.25
CA ASN A 232 3.87 5.39 4.70
C ASN A 232 4.39 6.74 5.22
N THR A 233 5.42 7.32 4.57
CA THR A 233 5.86 8.68 4.94
C THR A 233 4.75 9.72 4.72
N VAL A 234 4.01 9.61 3.62
CA VAL A 234 2.86 10.49 3.35
C VAL A 234 1.76 10.27 4.38
N LEU A 235 1.41 9.02 4.70
CA LEU A 235 0.40 8.71 5.72
C LEU A 235 0.80 9.25 7.09
N ALA A 236 2.05 9.01 7.52
CA ALA A 236 2.58 9.46 8.81
C ALA A 236 2.64 10.99 8.95
N SER A 237 2.67 11.72 7.83
CA SER A 237 2.73 13.20 7.80
C SER A 237 1.39 13.84 7.47
N ALA A 238 0.34 13.07 7.23
CA ALA A 238 -0.94 13.53 6.68
C ALA A 238 -0.78 14.39 5.41
N ALA A 239 0.21 14.06 4.57
CA ALA A 239 0.55 14.74 3.32
C ALA A 239 -0.31 14.21 2.15
N SER A 240 -0.02 14.63 0.93
CA SER A 240 -0.78 14.24 -0.28
C SER A 240 0.11 13.52 -1.29
N ILE A 241 -0.52 12.73 -2.17
CA ILE A 241 0.14 12.04 -3.28
C ILE A 241 -0.49 12.44 -4.61
N LEU A 242 0.35 12.81 -5.56
CA LEU A 242 0.03 12.74 -6.99
C LEU A 242 0.54 11.39 -7.51
N LEU A 243 -0.36 10.43 -7.70
CA LEU A 243 -0.03 9.07 -8.10
C LEU A 243 0.01 8.97 -9.62
N LEU A 244 1.21 8.85 -10.19
CA LEU A 244 1.41 8.55 -11.61
C LEU A 244 1.51 7.04 -11.82
N PRO A 245 0.90 6.46 -12.86
CA PRO A 245 0.94 5.00 -13.10
C PRO A 245 2.37 4.47 -13.21
N LYS A 246 3.23 5.21 -13.90
CA LYS A 246 4.65 4.91 -14.10
C LYS A 246 5.45 6.20 -14.25
N PHE A 247 6.78 6.08 -14.23
CA PHE A 247 7.65 7.19 -14.54
C PHE A 247 7.74 7.39 -16.06
N GLU A 248 7.26 8.53 -16.52
CA GLU A 248 7.46 9.04 -17.89
C GLU A 248 7.90 10.50 -17.79
N VAL A 249 8.99 10.85 -18.47
CA VAL A 249 9.60 12.18 -18.40
C VAL A 249 8.59 13.29 -18.69
N ARG A 250 7.87 13.16 -19.81
CA ARG A 250 6.87 14.16 -20.19
C ARG A 250 5.79 14.35 -19.14
N SER A 251 5.24 13.26 -18.63
CA SER A 251 4.21 13.30 -17.58
C SER A 251 4.77 13.87 -16.28
N ALA A 252 5.99 13.49 -15.87
CA ALA A 252 6.62 14.02 -14.68
C ALA A 252 6.83 15.54 -14.78
N LEU A 253 7.36 16.02 -15.90
CA LEU A 253 7.58 17.46 -16.12
C LEU A 253 6.27 18.28 -16.13
N GLN A 254 5.19 17.74 -16.73
CA GLN A 254 3.89 18.39 -16.73
C GLN A 254 3.30 18.62 -15.34
N HIS A 255 3.65 17.75 -14.38
CA HIS A 255 3.10 17.81 -13.04
C HIS A 255 4.10 18.35 -11.98
N LEU A 256 5.32 18.69 -12.40
CA LEU A 256 6.38 19.08 -11.45
C LEU A 256 6.03 20.32 -10.64
N SER A 257 5.36 21.30 -11.25
CA SER A 257 4.91 22.53 -10.58
C SER A 257 3.78 22.34 -9.56
N ALA A 258 3.09 21.17 -9.61
CA ALA A 258 1.96 20.86 -8.74
C ALA A 258 2.33 20.01 -7.52
N VAL A 259 3.63 19.77 -7.31
CA VAL A 259 4.16 18.92 -6.23
C VAL A 259 5.29 19.63 -5.49
N THR A 260 5.53 19.25 -4.24
CA THR A 260 6.62 19.78 -3.42
C THR A 260 7.76 18.77 -3.25
N VAL A 261 7.47 17.48 -3.46
CA VAL A 261 8.43 16.40 -3.28
C VAL A 261 8.37 15.45 -4.47
N PHE A 262 9.54 15.03 -4.94
CA PHE A 262 9.71 13.96 -5.91
C PHE A 262 10.64 12.89 -5.35
N MET A 263 10.15 11.67 -5.23
CA MET A 263 10.95 10.49 -4.87
C MET A 263 11.22 9.68 -6.14
N GLY A 264 12.49 9.55 -6.48
CA GLY A 264 12.93 8.80 -7.66
C GLY A 264 14.14 7.94 -7.40
N VAL A 265 14.45 7.06 -8.33
CA VAL A 265 15.72 6.33 -8.40
C VAL A 265 16.69 7.08 -9.32
N PRO A 266 18.01 6.83 -9.25
CA PRO A 266 18.99 7.58 -10.06
C PRO A 266 18.63 7.70 -11.54
N THR A 267 18.09 6.63 -12.14
CA THR A 267 17.65 6.63 -13.55
C THR A 267 16.50 7.60 -13.84
N HIS A 268 15.66 7.93 -12.87
CA HIS A 268 14.61 8.93 -13.04
C HIS A 268 15.22 10.32 -13.21
N TYR A 269 16.18 10.66 -12.33
CA TYR A 269 16.87 11.96 -12.38
C TYR A 269 17.70 12.13 -13.66
N THR A 270 18.47 11.10 -14.04
CA THR A 270 19.25 11.11 -15.29
C THR A 270 18.38 11.32 -16.54
N ARG A 271 17.14 10.83 -16.51
CA ARG A 271 16.21 11.00 -17.64
C ARG A 271 15.47 12.33 -17.64
N LEU A 272 15.43 13.03 -16.51
CA LEU A 272 14.87 14.38 -16.41
C LEU A 272 15.85 15.47 -16.83
N LEU A 273 17.16 15.22 -16.75
CA LEU A 273 18.25 16.08 -17.23
C LEU A 273 18.49 15.93 -18.73
#